data_7ee780c85666fe2af4c7a717d09edf09
#
_entry.id   7ee780c85666fe2af4c7a717d09edf09
#
_cell.length_a   1.000
_cell.length_b   1.000
_cell.length_c   1.000
_cell.angle_alpha   90.00
_cell.angle_beta   90.00
_cell.angle_gamma   90.00
#
_symmetry.space_group_name_H-M   'P 1'
#
loop_
_entity.id
_entity.type
_entity.pdbx_description
1 polymer ?
#
loop_
_entity_poly.entity_id
_entity_poly.type
_entity_poly.pdbx_seq_one_letter_code
_entity_poly.pdbx_strand_id
1 'polypeptide(L)'
;FDFRNQLIKSELGDTLAYCYQCATCSGACPVAQVTEGRYNPRRLILDSLLGLKEKIFGPENAFNIWGCTMCDTCDEVCPQKVELTEIFIILKNMSVQRGEAPEHYTMQASTVLETGKAIPMQSAIERRRGQLGLPDVMAPDVEEVQKLLKATKLPEKLPKKEE
;
A
#
# COMPACT_ATOMS: atom_id res chain seq x y z
N PHE A 1 5.78 -22.83 5.40
CA PHE A 1 4.89 -22.58 6.57
C PHE A 1 5.32 -21.36 7.41
N ASP A 2 6.58 -20.98 7.40
CA ASP A 2 7.07 -19.85 8.20
C ASP A 2 6.42 -18.51 7.78
N PHE A 3 6.37 -18.24 6.47
CA PHE A 3 5.76 -17.01 5.92
C PHE A 3 4.27 -16.90 6.26
N ARG A 4 3.48 -17.96 6.07
CA ARG A 4 2.06 -17.98 6.46
C ARG A 4 1.89 -17.70 7.97
N ASN A 5 2.69 -18.36 8.80
CA ASN A 5 2.63 -18.17 10.24
C ASN A 5 3.04 -16.75 10.65
N GLN A 6 3.97 -16.14 9.93
CA GLN A 6 4.37 -14.75 10.14
C GLN A 6 3.21 -13.79 9.84
N LEU A 7 2.44 -14.03 8.78
CA LEU A 7 1.23 -13.25 8.47
C LEU A 7 0.15 -13.41 9.54
N ILE A 8 -0.21 -14.65 9.90
CA ILE A 8 -1.29 -14.92 10.86
C ILE A 8 -0.95 -14.42 12.28
N LYS A 9 0.31 -14.43 12.65
CA LYS A 9 0.76 -13.94 13.97
C LYS A 9 0.91 -12.42 14.02
N SER A 10 0.84 -11.72 12.89
CA SER A 10 0.81 -10.27 12.89
C SER A 10 -0.54 -9.77 13.41
N GLU A 11 -0.55 -8.63 14.09
CA GLU A 11 -1.74 -8.04 14.71
C GLU A 11 -2.90 -7.84 13.72
N LEU A 12 -2.58 -7.61 12.44
CA LEU A 12 -3.53 -7.34 11.37
C LEU A 12 -3.77 -8.53 10.43
N GLY A 13 -3.17 -9.69 10.67
CA GLY A 13 -3.20 -10.81 9.73
C GLY A 13 -3.93 -12.05 10.26
N ASP A 14 -4.48 -12.03 11.46
CA ASP A 14 -5.09 -13.17 12.13
C ASP A 14 -6.32 -13.71 11.40
N THR A 15 -7.10 -12.82 10.76
CA THR A 15 -8.30 -13.19 10.00
C THR A 15 -8.01 -13.95 8.71
N LEU A 16 -6.75 -13.98 8.24
CA LEU A 16 -6.33 -14.70 7.03
C LEU A 16 -6.80 -16.16 7.03
N ALA A 17 -6.77 -16.81 8.20
CA ALA A 17 -7.13 -18.22 8.35
C ALA A 17 -8.64 -18.51 8.13
N TYR A 18 -9.50 -17.50 8.15
CA TYR A 18 -10.95 -17.66 7.99
C TYR A 18 -11.39 -17.71 6.53
N CYS A 19 -10.48 -17.44 5.59
CA CYS A 19 -10.80 -17.39 4.16
C CYS A 19 -11.13 -18.79 3.60
N TYR A 20 -12.36 -19.00 3.15
CA TYR A 20 -12.78 -20.23 2.46
C TYR A 20 -12.83 -20.13 0.93
N GLN A 21 -12.23 -19.12 0.35
CA GLN A 21 -11.97 -18.99 -1.09
C GLN A 21 -13.24 -18.86 -1.97
N CYS A 22 -14.30 -18.22 -1.48
CA CYS A 22 -15.59 -18.04 -2.18
C CYS A 22 -15.55 -17.12 -3.42
N ALA A 23 -14.46 -16.39 -3.63
CA ALA A 23 -14.23 -15.44 -4.73
C ALA A 23 -15.09 -14.16 -4.71
N THR A 24 -15.92 -13.90 -3.71
CA THR A 24 -16.72 -12.66 -3.62
C THR A 24 -15.86 -11.41 -3.71
N CYS A 25 -14.71 -11.39 -3.02
CA CYS A 25 -13.75 -10.28 -3.06
C CYS A 25 -13.21 -10.00 -4.48
N SER A 26 -12.97 -11.05 -5.29
CA SER A 26 -12.50 -10.86 -6.67
C SER A 26 -13.62 -10.39 -7.60
N GLY A 27 -14.85 -10.87 -7.39
CA GLY A 27 -16.02 -10.43 -8.15
C GLY A 27 -16.37 -8.95 -7.91
N ALA A 28 -16.15 -8.46 -6.69
CA ALA A 28 -16.44 -7.07 -6.32
C ALA A 28 -15.25 -6.10 -6.57
N CYS A 29 -14.05 -6.61 -6.80
CA CYS A 29 -12.85 -5.78 -6.90
C CYS A 29 -12.84 -4.94 -8.19
N PRO A 30 -12.83 -3.59 -8.12
CA PRO A 30 -12.81 -2.74 -9.30
C PRO A 30 -11.52 -2.92 -10.12
N VAL A 31 -10.39 -3.17 -9.46
CA VAL A 31 -9.12 -3.42 -10.16
C VAL A 31 -9.15 -4.75 -10.90
N ALA A 32 -9.71 -5.81 -10.29
CA ALA A 32 -9.86 -7.10 -10.96
C ALA A 32 -10.72 -6.98 -12.23
N GLN A 33 -11.76 -6.18 -12.18
CA GLN A 33 -12.66 -5.95 -13.33
C GLN A 33 -11.94 -5.24 -14.48
N VAL A 34 -11.25 -4.13 -14.22
CA VAL A 34 -10.57 -3.34 -15.27
C VAL A 34 -9.29 -3.99 -15.79
N THR A 35 -8.73 -4.94 -15.06
CA THR A 35 -7.52 -5.67 -15.44
C THR A 35 -7.80 -7.09 -15.94
N GLU A 36 -9.07 -7.42 -16.21
CA GLU A 36 -9.50 -8.74 -16.69
C GLU A 36 -8.99 -9.89 -15.81
N GLY A 37 -8.97 -9.66 -14.49
CA GLY A 37 -8.53 -10.62 -13.48
C GLY A 37 -7.00 -10.76 -13.35
N ARG A 38 -6.21 -9.95 -14.01
CA ARG A 38 -4.74 -9.91 -13.82
C ARG A 38 -4.37 -9.56 -12.39
N TYR A 39 -5.05 -8.59 -11.76
CA TYR A 39 -5.07 -8.42 -10.32
C TYR A 39 -6.19 -9.27 -9.72
N ASN A 40 -5.90 -10.05 -8.67
CA ASN A 40 -6.89 -10.95 -8.09
C ASN A 40 -6.71 -11.07 -6.58
N PRO A 41 -7.55 -10.38 -5.76
CA PRO A 41 -7.43 -10.42 -4.31
C PRO A 41 -7.58 -11.82 -3.72
N ARG A 42 -8.51 -12.66 -4.24
CA ARG A 42 -8.64 -14.05 -3.78
C ARG A 42 -7.37 -14.85 -4.01
N ARG A 43 -6.71 -14.65 -5.17
CA ARG A 43 -5.47 -15.37 -5.49
C ARG A 43 -4.36 -14.96 -4.53
N LEU A 44 -4.23 -13.67 -4.25
CA LEU A 44 -3.23 -13.16 -3.32
C LEU A 44 -3.42 -13.71 -1.90
N ILE A 45 -4.69 -13.80 -1.43
CA ILE A 45 -5.02 -14.43 -0.14
C ILE A 45 -4.71 -15.93 -0.17
N LEU A 46 -5.02 -16.65 -1.27
CA LEU A 46 -4.72 -18.07 -1.39
C LEU A 46 -3.21 -18.34 -1.32
N ASP A 47 -2.41 -17.58 -2.08
CA ASP A 47 -0.96 -17.73 -2.09
C ASP A 47 -0.36 -17.39 -0.70
N SER A 48 -0.96 -16.44 0.04
CA SER A 48 -0.62 -16.13 1.43
C SER A 48 -0.95 -17.27 2.39
N LEU A 49 -2.15 -17.87 2.28
CA LEU A 49 -2.59 -19.03 3.09
C LEU A 49 -1.71 -20.26 2.86
N LEU A 50 -1.32 -20.49 1.63
CA LEU A 50 -0.45 -21.62 1.26
C LEU A 50 1.04 -21.35 1.56
N GLY A 51 1.39 -20.10 1.93
CA GLY A 51 2.78 -19.71 2.21
C GLY A 51 3.66 -19.62 0.97
N LEU A 52 3.06 -19.41 -0.21
CA LEU A 52 3.74 -19.36 -1.51
C LEU A 52 4.39 -17.99 -1.76
N LYS A 53 5.39 -17.68 -0.95
CA LYS A 53 6.11 -16.40 -0.94
C LYS A 53 6.65 -16.01 -2.34
N GLU A 54 7.10 -16.98 -3.12
CA GLU A 54 7.67 -16.79 -4.45
C GLU A 54 6.62 -16.37 -5.50
N LYS A 55 5.33 -16.59 -5.22
CA LYS A 55 4.22 -16.14 -6.09
C LYS A 55 3.70 -14.76 -5.71
N ILE A 56 4.11 -14.25 -4.57
CA ILE A 56 3.68 -12.97 -4.03
C ILE A 56 4.73 -11.90 -4.30
N PHE A 57 6.00 -12.19 -4.02
CA PHE A 57 7.11 -11.26 -4.12
C PHE A 57 7.94 -11.49 -5.39
N GLY A 58 8.80 -10.54 -5.69
CA GLY A 58 9.61 -10.51 -6.90
C GLY A 58 9.11 -9.50 -7.94
N PRO A 59 9.97 -9.02 -8.82
CA PRO A 59 9.63 -7.97 -9.79
C PRO A 59 8.51 -8.39 -10.73
N GLU A 60 8.43 -9.66 -11.12
CA GLU A 60 7.37 -10.22 -11.99
C GLU A 60 6.01 -10.27 -11.28
N ASN A 61 6.00 -10.32 -9.94
CA ASN A 61 4.80 -10.41 -9.11
C ASN A 61 4.39 -9.07 -8.48
N ALA A 62 5.13 -7.99 -8.71
CA ALA A 62 4.89 -6.70 -8.08
C ALA A 62 3.44 -6.23 -8.23
N PHE A 63 2.81 -6.45 -9.38
CA PHE A 63 1.42 -6.06 -9.62
C PHE A 63 0.42 -6.84 -8.74
N ASN A 64 0.74 -8.05 -8.30
CA ASN A 64 -0.12 -8.83 -7.41
C ASN A 64 -0.32 -8.14 -6.05
N ILE A 65 0.67 -7.39 -5.58
CA ILE A 65 0.61 -6.62 -4.33
C ILE A 65 0.19 -5.17 -4.61
N TRP A 66 0.89 -4.51 -5.52
CA TRP A 66 0.79 -3.06 -5.74
C TRP A 66 -0.37 -2.64 -6.64
N GLY A 67 -1.04 -3.58 -7.31
CA GLY A 67 -2.29 -3.33 -8.03
C GLY A 67 -3.46 -2.97 -7.10
N CYS A 68 -3.38 -3.27 -5.80
CA CYS A 68 -4.41 -2.91 -4.84
C CYS A 68 -4.45 -1.40 -4.58
N THR A 69 -5.63 -0.80 -4.77
CA THR A 69 -5.91 0.63 -4.53
C THR A 69 -6.38 0.94 -3.11
N MET A 70 -6.43 -0.06 -2.22
CA MET A 70 -6.84 0.09 -0.82
C MET A 70 -8.24 0.71 -0.66
N CYS A 71 -9.20 0.22 -1.44
CA CYS A 71 -10.56 0.77 -1.47
C CYS A 71 -11.55 0.05 -0.53
N ASP A 72 -11.09 -0.94 0.23
CA ASP A 72 -11.80 -1.73 1.26
C ASP A 72 -13.04 -2.51 0.75
N THR A 73 -13.38 -2.43 -0.54
CA THR A 73 -14.54 -3.12 -1.10
C THR A 73 -14.51 -4.63 -0.83
N CYS A 74 -13.31 -5.24 -0.86
CA CYS A 74 -13.16 -6.67 -0.60
C CYS A 74 -13.47 -7.04 0.86
N ASP A 75 -13.20 -6.17 1.82
CA ASP A 75 -13.47 -6.36 3.24
C ASP A 75 -14.97 -6.28 3.51
N GLU A 76 -15.62 -5.26 2.91
CA GLU A 76 -17.06 -5.05 3.05
C GLU A 76 -17.90 -6.21 2.53
N VAL A 77 -17.50 -6.83 1.42
CA VAL A 77 -18.25 -7.93 0.81
C VAL A 77 -17.85 -9.32 1.34
N CYS A 78 -16.84 -9.39 2.22
CA CYS A 78 -16.34 -10.67 2.72
C CYS A 78 -17.35 -11.33 3.68
N PRO A 79 -17.91 -12.51 3.34
CA PRO A 79 -18.86 -13.17 4.23
C PRO A 79 -18.21 -13.74 5.51
N GLN A 80 -16.89 -13.97 5.48
CA GLN A 80 -16.11 -14.42 6.64
C GLN A 80 -15.43 -13.30 7.42
N LYS A 81 -15.67 -12.04 7.02
CA LYS A 81 -15.05 -10.88 7.67
C LYS A 81 -13.52 -10.98 7.72
N VAL A 82 -12.92 -11.48 6.65
CA VAL A 82 -11.47 -11.43 6.47
C VAL A 82 -11.10 -9.99 6.14
N GLU A 83 -10.16 -9.43 6.85
CA GLU A 83 -9.64 -8.09 6.65
C GLU A 83 -8.54 -8.09 5.59
N LEU A 84 -8.97 -8.26 4.30
CA LEU A 84 -8.06 -8.43 3.18
C LEU A 84 -7.12 -7.23 3.01
N THR A 85 -7.65 -6.02 3.20
CA THR A 85 -6.89 -4.78 3.02
C THR A 85 -5.76 -4.70 4.04
N GLU A 86 -6.00 -5.10 5.28
CA GLU A 86 -4.98 -5.16 6.33
C GLU A 86 -3.87 -6.17 5.98
N ILE A 87 -4.26 -7.34 5.50
CA ILE A 87 -3.30 -8.33 5.01
C ILE A 87 -2.47 -7.77 3.84
N PHE A 88 -3.10 -7.03 2.92
CA PHE A 88 -2.38 -6.41 1.80
C PHE A 88 -1.43 -5.30 2.24
N ILE A 89 -1.75 -4.56 3.32
CA ILE A 89 -0.83 -3.61 3.95
C ILE A 89 0.42 -4.33 4.46
N ILE A 90 0.25 -5.46 5.16
CA ILE A 90 1.39 -6.26 5.63
C ILE A 90 2.27 -6.69 4.45
N LEU A 91 1.65 -7.21 3.37
CA LEU A 91 2.39 -7.63 2.17
C LEU A 91 3.12 -6.47 1.50
N LYS A 92 2.49 -5.30 1.40
CA LYS A 92 3.15 -4.07 0.89
C LYS A 92 4.34 -3.66 1.76
N ASN A 93 4.19 -3.69 3.08
CA ASN A 93 5.29 -3.39 4.00
C ASN A 93 6.45 -4.39 3.86
N MET A 94 6.14 -5.67 3.70
CA MET A 94 7.16 -6.70 3.44
C MET A 94 7.86 -6.48 2.10
N SER A 95 7.12 -6.07 1.06
CA SER A 95 7.68 -5.73 -0.26
C SER A 95 8.63 -4.53 -0.17
N VAL A 96 8.25 -3.48 0.58
CA VAL A 96 9.13 -2.31 0.86
C VAL A 96 10.41 -2.75 1.58
N GLN A 97 10.30 -3.61 2.61
CA GLN A 97 11.46 -4.12 3.34
C GLN A 97 12.43 -4.92 2.46
N ARG A 98 11.93 -5.50 1.37
CA ARG A 98 12.71 -6.24 0.38
C ARG A 98 13.28 -5.36 -0.73
N GLY A 99 12.97 -4.05 -0.73
CA GLY A 99 13.36 -3.14 -1.80
C GLY A 99 12.56 -3.31 -3.10
N GLU A 100 11.40 -3.95 -3.04
CA GLU A 100 10.56 -4.29 -4.21
C GLU A 100 9.39 -3.30 -4.39
N ALA A 101 9.40 -2.15 -3.69
CA ALA A 101 8.38 -1.12 -3.86
C ALA A 101 8.51 -0.43 -5.23
N PRO A 102 7.39 -0.18 -5.95
CA PRO A 102 7.44 0.57 -7.20
C PRO A 102 7.98 1.99 -7.00
N GLU A 103 8.76 2.45 -7.95
CA GLU A 103 9.48 3.73 -7.90
C GLU A 103 8.57 4.93 -7.57
N HIS A 104 7.37 4.98 -8.15
CA HIS A 104 6.44 6.09 -7.90
C HIS A 104 6.00 6.19 -6.42
N TYR A 105 5.91 5.07 -5.69
CA TYR A 105 5.63 5.10 -4.25
C TYR A 105 6.83 5.59 -3.45
N THR A 106 8.04 5.13 -3.80
CA THR A 106 9.25 5.58 -3.12
C THR A 106 9.55 7.06 -3.39
N MET A 107 9.30 7.54 -4.60
CA MET A 107 9.38 8.97 -4.95
C MET A 107 8.37 9.81 -4.16
N GLN A 108 7.12 9.35 -4.04
CA GLN A 108 6.11 10.04 -3.25
C GLN A 108 6.49 10.08 -1.77
N ALA A 109 7.00 8.99 -1.21
CA ALA A 109 7.47 8.94 0.17
C ALA A 109 8.66 9.88 0.41
N SER A 110 9.61 9.98 -0.55
CA SER A 110 10.69 10.95 -0.51
C SER A 110 10.17 12.40 -0.53
N THR A 111 9.17 12.68 -1.36
CA THR A 111 8.51 14.00 -1.41
C THR A 111 7.87 14.36 -0.07
N VAL A 112 7.19 13.42 0.57
CA VAL A 112 6.62 13.65 1.92
C VAL A 112 7.72 13.91 2.95
N LEU A 113 8.82 13.17 2.90
CA LEU A 113 9.95 13.36 3.79
C LEU A 113 10.59 14.75 3.63
N GLU A 114 10.65 15.28 2.41
CA GLU A 114 11.26 16.58 2.10
C GLU A 114 10.34 17.77 2.39
N THR A 115 9.05 17.64 2.08
CA THR A 115 8.10 18.76 2.05
C THR A 115 6.99 18.67 3.08
N GLY A 116 6.84 17.53 3.75
CA GLY A 116 5.72 17.24 4.64
C GLY A 116 4.39 17.01 3.91
N LYS A 117 4.38 16.99 2.56
CA LYS A 117 3.17 16.83 1.74
C LYS A 117 3.40 15.82 0.63
N ALA A 118 2.37 15.01 0.33
CA ALA A 118 2.41 14.08 -0.80
C ALA A 118 2.45 14.79 -2.16
N ILE A 119 1.84 15.99 -2.22
CA ILE A 119 1.87 16.87 -3.41
C ILE A 119 2.39 18.22 -2.95
N PRO A 120 3.62 18.59 -3.32
CA PRO A 120 4.19 19.89 -2.97
C PRO A 120 3.40 21.01 -3.67
N MET A 121 3.26 22.14 -2.97
CA MET A 121 2.57 23.30 -3.53
C MET A 121 3.46 23.96 -4.59
N GLN A 122 2.91 24.16 -5.78
CA GLN A 122 3.55 24.86 -6.87
C GLN A 122 3.10 26.34 -6.89
N SER A 123 3.99 27.24 -7.22
CA SER A 123 3.73 28.70 -7.28
C SER A 123 2.58 29.07 -8.24
N ALA A 124 2.36 28.28 -9.29
CA ALA A 124 1.24 28.46 -10.20
C ALA A 124 -0.11 28.15 -9.53
N ILE A 125 -0.14 27.13 -8.67
CA ILE A 125 -1.33 26.76 -7.91
C ILE A 125 -1.63 27.83 -6.86
N GLU A 126 -0.64 28.33 -6.15
CA GLU A 126 -0.80 29.42 -5.15
C GLU A 126 -1.37 30.68 -5.82
N ARG A 127 -0.81 31.07 -6.94
CA ARG A 127 -1.31 32.21 -7.73
C ARG A 127 -2.76 32.03 -8.16
N ARG A 128 -3.12 30.84 -8.65
CA ARG A 128 -4.50 30.53 -9.07
C ARG A 128 -5.47 30.55 -7.90
N ARG A 129 -5.05 30.03 -6.74
CA ARG A 129 -5.86 30.08 -5.51
C ARG A 129 -6.10 31.53 -5.07
N GLY A 130 -5.08 32.38 -5.08
CA GLY A 130 -5.23 33.80 -4.77
C GLY A 130 -6.19 34.52 -5.71
N GLN A 131 -6.13 34.26 -7.02
CA GLN A 131 -7.08 34.80 -8.01
C GLN A 131 -8.54 34.38 -7.75
N LEU A 132 -8.76 33.19 -7.15
CA LEU A 132 -10.06 32.68 -6.82
C LEU A 132 -10.54 33.06 -5.40
N GLY A 133 -9.75 33.86 -4.68
CA GLY A 133 -10.08 34.26 -3.30
C GLY A 133 -10.10 33.10 -2.30
N LEU A 134 -9.39 32.00 -2.59
CA LEU A 134 -9.33 30.85 -1.71
C LEU A 134 -8.33 31.09 -0.57
N PRO A 135 -8.59 30.55 0.63
CA PRO A 135 -7.68 30.69 1.76
C PRO A 135 -6.33 30.03 1.48
N ASP A 136 -5.29 30.54 2.14
CA ASP A 136 -3.96 29.96 2.07
C ASP A 136 -3.96 28.51 2.57
N VAL A 137 -3.12 27.68 1.95
CA VAL A 137 -2.94 26.29 2.38
C VAL A 137 -1.96 26.25 3.54
N MET A 138 -2.39 25.68 4.66
CA MET A 138 -1.52 25.52 5.82
C MET A 138 -0.25 24.73 5.44
N ALA A 139 0.91 25.28 5.81
CA ALA A 139 2.17 24.56 5.69
C ALA A 139 2.27 23.50 6.82
N PRO A 140 2.72 22.25 6.53
CA PRO A 140 3.00 21.28 7.58
C PRO A 140 4.26 21.67 8.34
N ASP A 141 4.37 21.24 9.60
CA ASP A 141 5.64 21.21 10.29
C ASP A 141 6.50 20.06 9.75
N VAL A 142 7.45 20.43 8.89
CA VAL A 142 8.31 19.44 8.21
C VAL A 142 9.21 18.71 9.21
N GLU A 143 9.65 19.38 10.29
CA GLU A 143 10.50 18.74 11.31
C GLU A 143 9.72 17.67 12.09
N GLU A 144 8.46 17.93 12.42
CA GLU A 144 7.60 16.95 13.09
C GLU A 144 7.36 15.73 12.19
N VAL A 145 7.00 15.95 10.92
CA VAL A 145 6.84 14.87 9.93
C VAL A 145 8.12 14.06 9.79
N GLN A 146 9.28 14.70 9.70
CA GLN A 146 10.57 14.01 9.61
C GLN A 146 10.89 13.20 10.85
N LYS A 147 10.56 13.69 12.06
CA LYS A 147 10.73 12.91 13.31
C LYS A 147 9.89 11.65 13.30
N LEU A 148 8.62 11.73 12.90
CA LEU A 148 7.73 10.58 12.77
C LEU A 148 8.27 9.56 11.77
N LEU A 149 8.64 10.01 10.58
CA LEU A 149 9.15 9.13 9.53
C LEU A 149 10.49 8.47 9.89
N LYS A 150 11.37 9.19 10.61
CA LYS A 150 12.61 8.61 11.14
C LYS A 150 12.35 7.56 12.22
N ALA A 151 11.35 7.77 13.07
CA ALA A 151 10.97 6.79 14.09
C ALA A 151 10.49 5.46 13.47
N THR A 152 9.85 5.50 12.30
CA THR A 152 9.44 4.30 11.54
C THR A 152 10.54 3.73 10.65
N LYS A 153 11.74 4.32 10.65
CA LYS A 153 12.89 3.94 9.80
C LYS A 153 12.58 4.00 8.28
N LEU A 154 11.57 4.78 7.88
CA LEU A 154 11.23 4.93 6.46
C LEU A 154 12.41 5.47 5.62
N PRO A 155 13.20 6.47 6.06
CA PRO A 155 14.32 6.99 5.27
C PRO A 155 15.37 5.93 4.90
N GLU A 156 15.52 4.88 5.73
CA GLU A 156 16.45 3.78 5.46
C GLU A 156 15.99 2.86 4.32
N LYS A 157 14.69 2.93 3.97
CA LYS A 157 14.05 2.10 2.95
C LYS A 157 13.88 2.82 1.61
N LEU A 158 14.11 4.13 1.59
CA LEU A 158 14.03 4.91 0.38
C LEU A 158 15.32 4.79 -0.44
N PRO A 159 15.25 4.84 -1.78
CA PRO A 159 16.44 4.88 -2.61
C PRO A 159 17.25 6.12 -2.27
N LYS A 160 18.55 5.95 -2.11
CA LYS A 160 19.47 7.08 -1.95
C LYS A 160 19.43 7.88 -3.26
N LYS A 161 19.26 9.20 -3.16
CA LYS A 161 19.45 10.06 -4.34
C LYS A 161 20.90 9.87 -4.79
N GLU A 162 21.08 9.40 -6.01
CA GLU A 162 22.38 9.50 -6.67
C GLU A 162 22.62 11.01 -6.88
N GLU A 163 23.71 11.52 -6.30
CA GLU A 163 24.19 12.90 -6.47
C GLU A 163 24.72 13.11 -7.88
#